data_05d9397d3c0bdec8cf80fa4e5957c9ea
#
_entry.id   05d9397d3c0bdec8cf80fa4e5957c9ea
#
_cell.length_a   1.000
_cell.length_b   1.000
_cell.length_c   1.000
_cell.angle_alpha   90.00
_cell.angle_beta   90.00
_cell.angle_gamma   90.00
#
_symmetry.space_group_name_H-M   'P 1'
#
loop_
_entity.id
_entity.type
_entity.pdbx_description
1 polymer ?
#
loop_
_entity_poly.entity_id
_entity_poly.type
_entity_poly.pdbx_seq_one_letter_code
_entity_poly.pdbx_strand_id
1 'polypeptide(L)' 'MNITTKRGDKVRFKDICPGDVFQNEYRDIYIKTGEAEILLGAGATSKANALYPETGELAAFDDYDVVYKVDAELVIM' A
#
# COMPACT_ATOMS: atom_id res chain seq x y z
N MET A 1 17.64 7.19 -3.62
CA MET A 1 16.19 7.38 -3.83
C MET A 1 15.58 8.07 -2.63
N ASN A 2 14.93 9.17 -2.86
CA ASN A 2 14.21 9.87 -1.81
C ASN A 2 12.71 9.86 -2.13
N ILE A 3 11.90 9.68 -1.11
CA ILE A 3 10.46 9.78 -1.24
C ILE A 3 10.02 11.00 -0.45
N THR A 4 9.49 11.98 -1.16
CA THR A 4 8.89 13.14 -0.53
C THR A 4 7.39 12.91 -0.48
N THR A 5 6.82 12.94 0.71
CA THR A 5 5.41 12.65 0.91
C THR A 5 4.71 13.82 1.59
N LYS A 6 3.50 14.06 1.15
CA LYS A 6 2.58 14.97 1.80
C LYS A 6 1.30 14.19 2.11
N ARG A 7 0.90 14.18 3.38
CA ARG A 7 -0.32 13.48 3.78
C ARG A 7 -1.52 14.15 3.13
N GLY A 8 -2.24 13.39 2.34
CA GLY A 8 -3.43 13.87 1.65
C GLY A 8 -4.71 13.51 2.38
N ASP A 9 -5.78 13.43 1.61
CA ASP A 9 -7.10 13.19 2.14
C ASP A 9 -7.27 11.80 2.72
N LYS A 10 -8.08 11.71 3.77
CA LYS A 10 -8.52 10.47 4.36
C LYS A 10 -9.54 9.82 3.42
N VAL A 11 -9.26 8.61 2.99
CA VAL A 11 -10.12 7.86 2.08
C VAL A 11 -10.18 6.41 2.50
N ARG A 12 -11.07 5.64 1.87
CA ARG A 12 -11.09 4.19 2.07
C ARG A 12 -10.14 3.53 1.07
N PHE A 13 -9.58 2.39 1.45
CA PHE A 13 -8.62 1.67 0.61
C PHE A 13 -9.18 1.40 -0.79
N LYS A 14 -10.46 1.07 -0.91
CA LYS A 14 -11.10 0.81 -2.21
C LYS A 14 -11.03 1.99 -3.18
N ASP A 15 -10.88 3.21 -2.65
CA ASP A 15 -10.82 4.44 -3.45
C ASP A 15 -9.41 4.75 -3.97
N ILE A 16 -8.41 3.98 -3.53
CA ILE A 16 -7.04 4.08 -4.03
C ILE A 16 -6.93 3.26 -5.32
N CYS A 17 -6.34 3.82 -6.34
CA CYS A 17 -6.10 3.10 -7.60
C CYS A 17 -4.83 2.25 -7.52
N PRO A 18 -4.79 1.08 -8.16
CA PRO A 18 -3.55 0.31 -8.25
C PRO A 18 -2.42 1.15 -8.83
N GLY A 19 -1.26 1.08 -8.18
CA GLY A 19 -0.09 1.89 -8.51
C GLY A 19 0.02 3.18 -7.71
N ASP A 20 -1.05 3.59 -7.04
CA ASP A 20 -1.02 4.79 -6.21
C ASP A 20 -0.39 4.50 -4.84
N VAL A 21 0.25 5.52 -4.31
CA VAL A 21 0.89 5.49 -2.99
C VAL A 21 -0.10 5.98 -1.95
N PHE A 22 -0.11 5.33 -0.79
CA PHE A 22 -0.95 5.75 0.33
C PHE A 22 -0.23 5.50 1.65
N GLN A 23 -0.75 6.09 2.73
CA GLN A 23 -0.24 5.86 4.08
C GLN A 23 -1.32 5.22 4.95
N ASN A 24 -0.88 4.36 5.88
CA ASN A 24 -1.76 3.88 6.94
C ASN A 24 -1.82 4.90 8.08
N GLU A 25 -2.54 4.57 9.17
CA GLU A 25 -2.66 5.45 10.34
C GLU A 25 -1.34 5.68 11.06
N TYR A 26 -0.36 4.79 10.90
CA TYR A 26 0.98 4.89 11.49
C TYR A 26 1.98 5.62 10.60
N ARG A 27 1.51 6.18 9.48
CA ARG A 27 2.33 6.88 8.48
C ARG A 27 3.28 5.98 7.70
N ASP A 28 3.10 4.68 7.75
CA ASP A 28 3.82 3.77 6.88
C ASP A 28 3.33 3.93 5.43
N ILE A 29 4.26 3.93 4.50
CA ILE A 29 3.96 4.15 3.08
C ILE A 29 3.80 2.81 2.39
N TYR A 30 2.72 2.70 1.62
CA TYR A 30 2.42 1.51 0.82
C TYR A 30 2.09 1.91 -0.61
N ILE A 31 2.27 0.96 -1.52
CA ILE A 31 1.81 1.09 -2.90
C ILE A 31 0.69 0.09 -3.10
N LYS A 32 -0.46 0.56 -3.58
CA LYS A 32 -1.56 -0.36 -3.89
C LYS A 32 -1.21 -1.17 -5.13
N THR A 33 -1.34 -2.48 -5.02
CA THR A 33 -1.17 -3.41 -6.13
C THR A 33 -2.51 -4.00 -6.55
N GLY A 34 -2.53 -4.68 -7.67
CA GLY A 34 -3.65 -5.56 -7.98
C GLY A 34 -3.73 -6.70 -6.97
N GLU A 35 -4.88 -7.32 -6.86
CA GLU A 35 -5.07 -8.45 -5.95
C GLU A 35 -4.20 -9.63 -6.38
N ALA A 36 -3.41 -10.16 -5.46
CA ALA A 36 -2.53 -11.31 -5.70
C ALA A 36 -2.66 -12.32 -4.58
N GLU A 37 -2.56 -13.60 -4.91
CA GLU A 37 -2.53 -14.66 -3.91
C GLU A 37 -1.10 -14.90 -3.44
N ILE A 38 -0.94 -15.03 -2.13
CA ILE A 38 0.34 -15.37 -1.51
C ILE A 38 0.22 -16.76 -0.91
N LEU A 39 1.20 -17.60 -1.18
CA LEU A 39 1.28 -18.92 -0.58
C LEU A 39 1.88 -18.79 0.83
N LEU A 40 1.10 -19.16 1.84
CA LEU A 40 1.52 -19.07 3.25
C LEU A 40 2.15 -20.36 3.77
N GLY A 41 2.34 -21.37 2.94
CA GLY A 41 2.79 -22.69 3.36
C GLY A 41 1.64 -23.58 3.81
N ALA A 42 1.89 -24.88 3.99
CA ALA A 42 0.89 -25.88 4.39
C ALA A 42 -0.39 -25.86 3.54
N GLY A 43 -0.28 -25.43 2.28
CA GLY A 43 -1.43 -25.33 1.37
C GLY A 43 -2.37 -24.15 1.63
N ALA A 44 -2.04 -23.28 2.58
CA ALA A 44 -2.82 -22.08 2.83
C ALA A 44 -2.42 -20.94 1.89
N THR A 45 -3.40 -20.15 1.47
CA THR A 45 -3.16 -18.96 0.65
C THR A 45 -3.82 -17.75 1.31
N SER A 46 -3.26 -16.57 1.06
CA SER A 46 -3.82 -15.29 1.45
C SER A 46 -3.80 -14.36 0.26
N LYS A 47 -4.67 -13.37 0.28
CA LYS A 47 -4.70 -12.34 -0.76
C LYS A 47 -3.98 -11.11 -0.28
N ALA A 48 -3.06 -10.61 -1.11
CA ALA A 48 -2.38 -9.34 -0.88
C ALA A 48 -2.85 -8.32 -1.90
N ASN A 49 -2.88 -7.05 -1.52
CA ASN A 49 -3.30 -5.96 -2.39
C ASN A 49 -2.48 -4.69 -2.18
N ALA A 50 -1.40 -4.79 -1.45
CA ALA A 50 -0.49 -3.67 -1.23
C ALA A 50 0.94 -4.16 -1.04
N LEU A 51 1.89 -3.29 -1.34
CA LEU A 51 3.32 -3.55 -1.18
C LEU A 51 3.91 -2.51 -0.22
N TYR A 52 4.67 -2.97 0.76
CA TYR A 52 5.48 -2.12 1.62
C TYR A 52 6.86 -1.98 0.99
N PRO A 53 7.16 -0.85 0.31
CA PRO A 53 8.37 -0.78 -0.50
C PRO A 53 9.67 -0.79 0.29
N GLU A 54 9.65 -0.42 1.56
CA GLU A 54 10.85 -0.45 2.40
C GLU A 54 11.44 -1.84 2.56
N THR A 55 10.59 -2.84 2.68
CA THR A 55 11.03 -4.22 2.93
C THR A 55 10.66 -5.18 1.80
N GLY A 56 9.82 -4.74 0.87
CA GLY A 56 9.27 -5.60 -0.18
C GLY A 56 8.18 -6.54 0.31
N GLU A 57 7.69 -6.36 1.53
CA GLU A 57 6.63 -7.20 2.07
C GLU A 57 5.29 -6.89 1.44
N LEU A 58 4.51 -7.93 1.22
CA LEU A 58 3.15 -7.81 0.74
C LEU A 58 2.18 -7.70 1.92
N ALA A 59 1.15 -6.89 1.76
CA ALA A 59 0.16 -6.66 2.79
C ALA A 59 -1.26 -6.79 2.22
N ALA A 60 -2.20 -7.07 3.09
CA ALA A 60 -3.61 -7.15 2.74
C ALA A 60 -4.39 -6.09 3.51
N PHE A 61 -5.11 -5.26 2.78
CA PHE A 61 -6.00 -4.25 3.33
C PHE A 61 -7.44 -4.60 3.00
N ASP A 62 -8.34 -4.27 3.90
CA ASP A 62 -9.77 -4.37 3.66
C ASP A 62 -10.22 -3.18 2.79
N ASP A 63 -11.21 -3.39 1.92
CA ASP A 63 -11.75 -2.32 1.07
C ASP A 63 -12.22 -1.11 1.87
N TYR A 64 -12.68 -1.33 3.09
CA TYR A 64 -13.21 -0.26 3.96
C TYR A 64 -12.20 0.29 4.95
N ASP A 65 -10.96 -0.20 4.93
CA ASP A 65 -9.91 0.35 5.77
C ASP A 65 -9.66 1.82 5.42
N VAL A 66 -9.50 2.62 6.46
CA VAL A 66 -9.23 4.04 6.29
C VAL A 66 -7.73 4.23 6.08
N VAL A 67 -7.40 4.88 4.97
CA VAL A 67 -6.03 5.21 4.60
C VAL A 67 -5.96 6.66 4.15
N TYR A 68 -4.77 7.14 3.86
CA TYR A 68 -4.56 8.53 3.45
C TYR A 68 -3.91 8.55 2.08
N LYS A 69 -4.51 9.29 1.17
CA LYS A 69 -3.87 9.58 -0.11
C LYS A 69 -2.57 10.31 0.16
N VAL A 70 -1.56 10.00 -0.61
CA VAL A 70 -0.26 10.64 -0.48
C VAL A 70 0.13 11.20 -1.83
N ASP A 71 0.49 12.47 -1.82
CA ASP A 71 1.16 13.08 -2.95
C ASP A 71 2.64 12.74 -2.78
N ALA A 72 3.09 11.70 -3.46
CA ALA A 72 4.44 11.18 -3.31
C ALA A 72 5.25 11.40 -4.56
N GLU A 73 6.43 11.94 -4.38
CA GLU A 73 7.39 12.10 -5.46
C GLU A 73 8.59 11.19 -5.20
N LEU A 74 8.91 10.35 -6.19
CA LEU A 74 10.06 9.49 -6.17
C LEU A 74 11.19 10.18 -6.89
N VAL A 75 12.24 10.55 -6.16
CA VAL A 75 13.43 11.18 -6.74
C VAL A 75 14.56 10.16 -6.70
N ILE A 76 15.08 9.84 -7.86
CA ILE A 76 16.24 8.95 -8.00
C ILE A 76 17.48 9.83 -8.08
N MET A 77 18.32 9.65 -7.12
CA MET A 77 19.57 10.41 -6.98
C MET A 77 20.75 9.60 -7.50
#